data_02e7cdbabc52b47aa1db1de3dcc719a6
#
_entry.id   02e7cdbabc52b47aa1db1de3dcc719a6
#
_cell.length_a   1.000
_cell.length_b   1.000
_cell.length_c   1.000
_cell.angle_alpha   90.00
_cell.angle_beta   90.00
_cell.angle_gamma   90.00
#
_symmetry.space_group_name_H-M   'P 1'
#
loop_
_entity.id
_entity.type
_entity.pdbx_description
1 polymer ?
#
loop_
_entity_poly.entity_id
_entity_poly.type
_entity_poly.pdbx_seq_one_letter_code
_entity_poly.pdbx_strand_id
1 'polypeptide(L)'
;MKKALLLLAIVCIAVGISAQPRHHRGRPHHEHNPMHQIMKNNPKAPEFLKQGDKIAILSPSSVPTKLEIIDNGADVLRKWGFQTVEGRYARTNYHTFAGTPEQRVSDIMWALRDPSIKAIMCSRGGYGSANVLNLLPLDSLAKYPKWFVGYSDITGYLSAEVRAGNMAIHGNMCGRLSDTGGVDQPSLWLRDMLMGKMPHYEVPGHEYNHTGTASGILIGGNMCVYGDIADTPYDFLDRRFIDGHDIILFIEEVEEPYSRIDRMFQHLILRGVMDKIKALVVGRFDGCKPSRGYNSVFEFIDEYVKPYNIPICYDFPVGHDESWNYPVIEGCPVTLNVTKEKVTMDFNLPN
;
A
#
# COMPACT_ATOMS: atom_id res chain seq x y z
N MET A 1 -64.07 39.66 -27.95
CA MET A 1 -64.91 38.48 -27.69
C MET A 1 -64.60 37.43 -28.77
N LYS A 2 -64.49 36.21 -28.37
CA LYS A 2 -64.18 34.94 -29.09
C LYS A 2 -62.70 34.49 -29.00
N LYS A 3 -62.52 33.56 -28.09
CA LYS A 3 -61.36 32.72 -27.87
C LYS A 3 -61.26 31.69 -29.00
N ALA A 4 -60.11 31.55 -29.62
CA ALA A 4 -59.79 30.41 -30.48
C ALA A 4 -58.82 29.49 -29.75
N LEU A 5 -59.27 28.29 -29.43
CA LEU A 5 -58.45 27.19 -28.91
C LEU A 5 -57.67 26.59 -30.11
N LEU A 6 -56.37 26.54 -29.98
CA LEU A 6 -55.52 25.80 -30.94
C LEU A 6 -55.17 24.50 -30.30
N LEU A 7 -55.72 23.39 -30.82
CA LEU A 7 -55.33 22.03 -30.45
C LEU A 7 -54.03 21.69 -31.18
N LEU A 8 -52.96 21.44 -30.42
CA LEU A 8 -51.71 20.88 -30.94
C LEU A 8 -51.77 19.35 -30.85
N ALA A 9 -51.94 18.69 -31.99
CA ALA A 9 -51.85 17.23 -32.06
C ALA A 9 -50.35 16.84 -32.07
N ILE A 10 -49.90 16.16 -31.01
CA ILE A 10 -48.58 15.54 -30.95
C ILE A 10 -48.63 14.19 -31.62
N VAL A 11 -48.01 14.08 -32.80
CA VAL A 11 -47.80 12.80 -33.48
C VAL A 11 -46.59 12.11 -32.83
N CYS A 12 -46.83 11.09 -32.05
CA CYS A 12 -45.74 10.22 -31.58
C CYS A 12 -45.32 9.27 -32.68
N ILE A 13 -44.20 9.53 -33.32
CA ILE A 13 -43.52 8.55 -34.19
C ILE A 13 -42.75 7.59 -33.26
N ALA A 14 -43.30 6.38 -33.08
CA ALA A 14 -42.59 5.29 -32.43
C ALA A 14 -41.48 4.77 -33.36
N VAL A 15 -40.26 5.20 -33.15
CA VAL A 15 -39.07 4.57 -33.72
C VAL A 15 -38.77 3.32 -32.87
N GLY A 16 -39.09 2.17 -33.41
CA GLY A 16 -38.75 0.87 -32.80
C GLY A 16 -37.23 0.67 -32.79
N ILE A 17 -36.57 1.03 -31.71
CA ILE A 17 -35.19 0.62 -31.46
C ILE A 17 -35.25 -0.79 -30.87
N SER A 18 -34.95 -1.77 -31.72
CA SER A 18 -34.70 -3.14 -31.29
C SER A 18 -33.45 -3.16 -30.37
N ALA A 19 -33.67 -3.20 -29.08
CA ALA A 19 -32.61 -3.44 -28.15
C ALA A 19 -32.19 -4.93 -28.24
N GLN A 20 -31.06 -5.19 -28.88
CA GLN A 20 -30.43 -6.49 -28.76
C GLN A 20 -30.10 -6.76 -27.29
N PRO A 21 -30.42 -7.93 -26.72
CA PRO A 21 -30.02 -8.24 -25.37
C PRO A 21 -28.50 -8.32 -25.30
N ARG A 22 -27.89 -7.41 -24.52
CA ARG A 22 -26.48 -7.56 -24.13
C ARG A 22 -26.38 -8.85 -23.36
N HIS A 23 -25.72 -9.85 -23.93
CA HIS A 23 -25.30 -11.02 -23.20
C HIS A 23 -24.40 -10.54 -22.03
N HIS A 24 -24.97 -10.44 -20.84
CA HIS A 24 -24.19 -10.49 -19.61
C HIS A 24 -23.50 -11.86 -19.62
N ARG A 25 -22.24 -11.91 -19.99
CA ARG A 25 -21.39 -13.05 -19.66
C ARG A 25 -21.45 -13.16 -18.14
N GLY A 26 -22.14 -14.17 -17.65
CA GLY A 26 -22.18 -14.50 -16.25
C GLY A 26 -20.74 -14.56 -15.73
N ARG A 27 -20.46 -13.82 -14.66
CA ARG A 27 -19.20 -14.00 -13.93
C ARG A 27 -19.16 -15.47 -13.55
N PRO A 28 -18.04 -16.18 -13.75
CA PRO A 28 -17.92 -17.54 -13.28
C PRO A 28 -18.17 -17.55 -11.78
N HIS A 29 -19.07 -18.38 -11.31
CA HIS A 29 -19.26 -18.68 -9.90
C HIS A 29 -17.93 -19.25 -9.39
N HIS A 30 -17.24 -18.49 -8.53
CA HIS A 30 -16.05 -18.94 -7.82
C HIS A 30 -16.47 -19.89 -6.69
N GLU A 31 -16.83 -21.14 -7.04
CA GLU A 31 -16.85 -22.25 -6.10
C GLU A 31 -15.45 -22.87 -6.06
N HIS A 32 -14.88 -22.93 -4.88
CA HIS A 32 -13.52 -23.35 -4.50
C HIS A 32 -12.42 -22.34 -4.81
N ASN A 33 -12.36 -21.31 -3.98
CA ASN A 33 -11.24 -20.38 -3.99
C ASN A 33 -10.16 -20.86 -3.00
N PRO A 34 -8.96 -21.30 -3.49
CA PRO A 34 -7.82 -21.63 -2.62
C PRO A 34 -7.43 -20.47 -1.70
N MET A 35 -7.83 -19.24 -2.01
CA MET A 35 -7.70 -18.05 -1.19
C MET A 35 -8.29 -18.19 0.23
N HIS A 36 -9.30 -19.04 0.46
CA HIS A 36 -9.84 -19.26 1.81
C HIS A 36 -8.85 -19.93 2.76
N GLN A 37 -7.89 -20.70 2.25
CA GLN A 37 -6.82 -21.30 3.06
C GLN A 37 -5.64 -20.35 3.29
N ILE A 38 -5.32 -19.50 2.33
CA ILE A 38 -4.23 -18.51 2.43
C ILE A 38 -4.57 -17.48 3.52
N MET A 39 -5.82 -17.08 3.66
CA MET A 39 -6.27 -16.08 4.64
C MET A 39 -6.21 -16.51 6.12
N LYS A 40 -5.96 -17.78 6.43
CA LYS A 40 -5.84 -18.29 7.80
C LYS A 40 -4.41 -18.41 8.29
N ASN A 41 -3.44 -18.33 7.39
CA ASN A 41 -2.03 -18.44 7.73
C ASN A 41 -1.39 -17.06 7.74
N ASN A 42 -0.42 -16.87 8.63
CA ASN A 42 0.41 -15.66 8.58
C ASN A 42 1.12 -15.57 7.23
N PRO A 43 1.24 -14.36 6.65
CA PRO A 43 2.05 -14.15 5.47
C PRO A 43 3.48 -14.65 5.67
N LYS A 44 4.11 -15.10 4.57
CA LYS A 44 5.46 -15.65 4.59
C LYS A 44 6.43 -14.70 3.93
N ALA A 45 7.64 -14.62 4.46
CA ALA A 45 8.72 -13.90 3.83
C ALA A 45 9.11 -14.60 2.52
N PRO A 46 9.19 -13.87 1.38
CA PRO A 46 9.89 -14.36 0.22
C PRO A 46 11.37 -14.68 0.55
N GLU A 47 12.07 -15.38 -0.35
CA GLU A 47 13.49 -15.69 -0.16
C GLU A 47 14.31 -14.40 -0.01
N PHE A 48 15.12 -14.28 1.05
CA PHE A 48 16.02 -13.15 1.24
C PHE A 48 17.11 -13.12 0.20
N LEU A 49 17.48 -11.91 -0.23
CA LEU A 49 18.46 -11.69 -1.27
C LEU A 49 19.89 -11.96 -0.77
N LYS A 50 20.72 -12.44 -1.70
CA LYS A 50 22.16 -12.59 -1.55
C LYS A 50 22.88 -11.70 -2.54
N GLN A 51 24.17 -11.50 -2.32
CA GLN A 51 25.04 -10.81 -3.29
C GLN A 51 24.93 -11.46 -4.67
N GLY A 52 24.72 -10.64 -5.70
CA GLY A 52 24.53 -11.08 -7.08
C GLY A 52 23.08 -11.40 -7.47
N ASP A 53 22.14 -11.43 -6.54
CA ASP A 53 20.72 -11.62 -6.85
C ASP A 53 20.17 -10.45 -7.66
N LYS A 54 19.15 -10.74 -8.47
CA LYS A 54 18.57 -9.79 -9.42
C LYS A 54 17.33 -9.12 -8.86
N ILE A 55 17.28 -7.80 -9.00
CA ILE A 55 16.13 -6.94 -8.68
C ILE A 55 15.55 -6.36 -9.97
N ALA A 56 14.25 -6.51 -10.19
CA ALA A 56 13.54 -5.82 -11.26
C ALA A 56 13.14 -4.42 -10.82
N ILE A 57 13.42 -3.41 -11.64
CA ILE A 57 12.91 -2.04 -11.43
C ILE A 57 11.69 -1.84 -12.31
N LEU A 58 10.54 -1.57 -11.68
CA LEU A 58 9.27 -1.36 -12.36
C LEU A 58 8.68 0.00 -12.02
N SER A 59 7.83 0.51 -12.91
CA SER A 59 6.98 1.70 -12.66
C SER A 59 5.51 1.27 -12.70
N PRO A 60 4.99 0.59 -11.67
CA PRO A 60 3.66 0.01 -11.75
C PRO A 60 2.52 1.04 -11.59
N SER A 61 2.85 2.26 -11.21
CA SER A 61 1.92 3.38 -11.00
C SER A 61 2.22 4.53 -11.98
N SER A 62 2.66 5.68 -11.48
CA SER A 62 3.03 6.81 -12.34
C SER A 62 4.41 6.62 -12.97
N VAL A 63 4.59 7.23 -14.14
CA VAL A 63 5.93 7.37 -14.74
C VAL A 63 6.75 8.37 -13.91
N PRO A 64 8.05 8.14 -13.67
CA PRO A 64 8.90 9.13 -13.05
C PRO A 64 8.95 10.44 -13.87
N THR A 65 8.86 11.57 -13.18
CA THR A 65 9.00 12.90 -13.84
C THR A 65 10.40 13.11 -14.40
N LYS A 66 11.39 12.48 -13.78
CA LYS A 66 12.79 12.47 -14.22
C LYS A 66 13.20 11.01 -14.36
N LEU A 67 13.47 10.58 -15.59
CA LEU A 67 13.78 9.17 -15.89
C LEU A 67 15.12 8.72 -15.30
N GLU A 68 16.04 9.67 -15.06
CA GLU A 68 17.34 9.40 -14.44
C GLU A 68 17.24 8.80 -13.02
N ILE A 69 16.12 8.94 -12.33
CA ILE A 69 15.93 8.28 -11.02
C ILE A 69 15.97 6.75 -11.13
N ILE A 70 15.57 6.20 -12.28
CA ILE A 70 15.65 4.76 -12.55
C ILE A 70 17.10 4.34 -12.64
N ASP A 71 17.91 5.10 -13.39
CA ASP A 71 19.34 4.81 -13.58
C ASP A 71 20.10 4.95 -12.27
N ASN A 72 19.88 6.05 -11.56
CA ASN A 72 20.53 6.33 -10.27
C ASN A 72 20.10 5.30 -9.21
N GLY A 73 18.82 4.96 -9.13
CA GLY A 73 18.33 3.89 -8.24
C GLY A 73 18.97 2.54 -8.57
N ALA A 74 19.06 2.20 -9.86
CA ALA A 74 19.76 0.99 -10.31
C ALA A 74 21.26 0.99 -9.92
N ASP A 75 21.92 2.14 -10.02
CA ASP A 75 23.32 2.28 -9.59
C ASP A 75 23.48 2.06 -8.08
N VAL A 76 22.55 2.54 -7.27
CA VAL A 76 22.55 2.28 -5.82
C VAL A 76 22.38 0.79 -5.56
N LEU A 77 21.40 0.14 -6.18
CA LEU A 77 21.18 -1.31 -6.01
C LEU A 77 22.41 -2.13 -6.44
N ARG A 78 23.06 -1.73 -7.52
CA ARG A 78 24.32 -2.36 -7.96
C ARG A 78 25.47 -2.14 -6.97
N LYS A 79 25.60 -0.93 -6.38
CA LYS A 79 26.56 -0.66 -5.30
C LYS A 79 26.29 -1.49 -4.05
N TRP A 80 25.03 -1.83 -3.79
CA TRP A 80 24.66 -2.76 -2.71
C TRP A 80 25.01 -4.23 -3.05
N GLY A 81 25.43 -4.51 -4.29
CA GLY A 81 25.88 -5.82 -4.75
C GLY A 81 24.81 -6.64 -5.47
N PHE A 82 23.69 -6.05 -5.84
CA PHE A 82 22.65 -6.71 -6.61
C PHE A 82 22.81 -6.48 -8.12
N GLN A 83 22.23 -7.36 -8.92
CA GLN A 83 22.02 -7.11 -10.33
C GLN A 83 20.68 -6.40 -10.52
N THR A 84 20.58 -5.56 -11.54
CA THR A 84 19.32 -4.87 -11.85
C THR A 84 18.87 -5.17 -13.27
N VAL A 85 17.57 -5.28 -13.45
CA VAL A 85 16.91 -5.37 -14.75
C VAL A 85 15.69 -4.47 -14.73
N GLU A 86 15.39 -3.85 -15.86
CA GLU A 86 14.30 -2.88 -15.96
C GLU A 86 13.10 -3.50 -16.68
N GLY A 87 11.88 -3.20 -16.21
CA GLY A 87 10.65 -3.54 -16.89
C GLY A 87 10.55 -2.86 -18.25
N ARG A 88 9.96 -3.53 -19.21
CA ARG A 88 9.84 -3.05 -20.59
C ARG A 88 9.18 -1.68 -20.69
N TYR A 89 8.22 -1.42 -19.81
CA TYR A 89 7.41 -0.22 -19.84
C TYR A 89 7.74 0.77 -18.72
N ALA A 90 8.79 0.52 -17.94
CA ALA A 90 9.14 1.35 -16.77
C ALA A 90 9.40 2.83 -17.11
N ARG A 91 9.80 3.13 -18.36
CA ARG A 91 10.05 4.51 -18.88
C ARG A 91 8.99 5.00 -19.84
N THR A 92 7.95 4.18 -20.09
CA THR A 92 6.89 4.58 -21.02
C THR A 92 6.08 5.71 -20.42
N ASN A 93 5.77 6.71 -21.23
CA ASN A 93 4.88 7.79 -20.85
C ASN A 93 3.51 7.61 -21.54
N TYR A 94 2.51 7.29 -20.74
CA TYR A 94 1.11 7.22 -21.13
C TYR A 94 0.31 8.16 -20.20
N HIS A 95 0.22 9.42 -20.59
CA HIS A 95 -0.29 10.51 -19.75
C HIS A 95 0.56 10.62 -18.46
N THR A 96 -0.02 10.28 -17.30
CA THR A 96 0.67 10.31 -16.02
C THR A 96 1.28 8.94 -15.62
N PHE A 97 0.96 7.89 -16.39
CA PHE A 97 1.32 6.50 -16.06
C PHE A 97 2.51 5.98 -16.87
N ALA A 98 3.18 4.98 -16.36
CA ALA A 98 4.20 4.24 -17.08
C ALA A 98 3.58 3.13 -17.97
N GLY A 99 2.79 3.56 -18.96
CA GLY A 99 2.05 2.66 -19.86
C GLY A 99 0.60 2.42 -19.43
N THR A 100 -0.12 1.67 -20.28
CA THR A 100 -1.50 1.26 -20.00
C THR A 100 -1.55 0.29 -18.80
N PRO A 101 -2.73 0.07 -18.18
CA PRO A 101 -2.84 -0.95 -17.12
C PRO A 101 -2.32 -2.33 -17.54
N GLU A 102 -2.59 -2.76 -18.78
CA GLU A 102 -2.13 -4.05 -19.32
C GLU A 102 -0.61 -4.10 -19.49
N GLN A 103 0.01 -2.98 -19.88
CA GLN A 103 1.47 -2.88 -19.99
C GLN A 103 2.13 -2.95 -18.62
N ARG A 104 1.61 -2.21 -17.64
CA ARG A 104 2.12 -2.22 -16.26
C ARG A 104 1.97 -3.60 -15.61
N VAL A 105 0.80 -4.25 -15.75
CA VAL A 105 0.62 -5.61 -15.22
C VAL A 105 1.50 -6.62 -15.95
N SER A 106 1.78 -6.42 -17.24
CA SER A 106 2.69 -7.33 -17.98
C SER A 106 4.11 -7.28 -17.45
N ASP A 107 4.60 -6.11 -17.04
CA ASP A 107 5.92 -5.96 -16.40
C ASP A 107 5.95 -6.66 -15.02
N ILE A 108 4.88 -6.47 -14.20
CA ILE A 108 4.77 -7.18 -12.92
C ILE A 108 4.77 -8.70 -13.16
N MET A 109 3.93 -9.19 -14.05
CA MET A 109 3.82 -10.63 -14.34
C MET A 109 5.10 -11.23 -14.92
N TRP A 110 5.84 -10.46 -15.71
CA TRP A 110 7.17 -10.87 -16.17
C TRP A 110 8.14 -11.01 -14.99
N ALA A 111 8.23 -10.00 -14.13
CA ALA A 111 9.12 -10.01 -12.98
C ALA A 111 8.77 -11.15 -12.00
N LEU A 112 7.48 -11.41 -11.77
CA LEU A 112 7.03 -12.52 -10.94
C LEU A 112 7.43 -13.89 -11.49
N ARG A 113 7.27 -14.11 -12.80
CA ARG A 113 7.50 -15.42 -13.45
C ARG A 113 8.99 -15.72 -13.69
N ASP A 114 9.84 -14.72 -13.75
CA ASP A 114 11.28 -14.93 -13.91
C ASP A 114 11.91 -15.41 -12.59
N PRO A 115 12.38 -16.66 -12.49
CA PRO A 115 12.92 -17.20 -11.24
C PRO A 115 14.26 -16.57 -10.85
N SER A 116 14.93 -15.88 -11.78
CA SER A 116 16.19 -15.18 -11.50
C SER A 116 15.96 -13.86 -10.77
N ILE A 117 14.76 -13.29 -10.82
CA ILE A 117 14.40 -12.06 -10.11
C ILE A 117 13.95 -12.43 -8.68
N LYS A 118 14.52 -11.78 -7.67
CA LYS A 118 14.24 -12.03 -6.26
C LYS A 118 13.41 -10.90 -5.61
N ALA A 119 13.49 -9.70 -6.16
CA ALA A 119 12.73 -8.55 -5.69
C ALA A 119 12.25 -7.66 -6.84
N ILE A 120 11.18 -6.93 -6.57
CA ILE A 120 10.64 -5.86 -7.42
C ILE A 120 10.82 -4.56 -6.64
N MET A 121 11.62 -3.64 -7.19
CA MET A 121 11.81 -2.29 -6.68
C MET A 121 10.97 -1.33 -7.52
N CYS A 122 10.05 -0.60 -6.90
CA CYS A 122 9.28 0.42 -7.61
C CYS A 122 10.13 1.66 -7.89
N SER A 123 9.97 2.25 -9.07
CA SER A 123 10.66 3.49 -9.42
C SER A 123 10.11 4.66 -8.61
N ARG A 124 8.78 4.74 -8.49
CA ARG A 124 8.02 5.70 -7.69
C ARG A 124 6.57 5.22 -7.47
N GLY A 125 5.87 5.89 -6.56
CA GLY A 125 4.42 5.80 -6.41
C GLY A 125 3.67 6.73 -7.37
N GLY A 126 3.03 7.74 -6.84
CA GLY A 126 2.18 8.66 -7.59
C GLY A 126 0.74 8.21 -7.51
N TYR A 127 0.20 7.67 -8.63
CA TYR A 127 -1.17 7.18 -8.60
C TYR A 127 -1.41 6.13 -9.71
N GLY A 128 -2.40 5.26 -9.52
CA GLY A 128 -2.85 4.33 -10.55
C GLY A 128 -2.71 2.84 -10.24
N SER A 129 -2.33 2.47 -9.02
CA SER A 129 -2.31 1.06 -8.56
C SER A 129 -3.68 0.40 -8.72
N ALA A 130 -4.75 1.06 -8.30
CA ALA A 130 -6.12 0.55 -8.42
C ALA A 130 -6.52 0.18 -9.86
N ASN A 131 -5.98 0.88 -10.87
CA ASN A 131 -6.23 0.56 -12.27
C ASN A 131 -5.58 -0.76 -12.72
N VAL A 132 -4.49 -1.16 -12.06
CA VAL A 132 -3.70 -2.36 -12.39
C VAL A 132 -4.16 -3.56 -11.56
N LEU A 133 -4.52 -3.36 -10.31
CA LEU A 133 -4.90 -4.43 -9.38
C LEU A 133 -6.01 -5.31 -9.96
N ASN A 134 -7.01 -4.72 -10.63
CA ASN A 134 -8.10 -5.50 -11.26
C ASN A 134 -7.63 -6.48 -12.35
N LEU A 135 -6.43 -6.29 -12.88
CA LEU A 135 -5.79 -7.14 -13.89
C LEU A 135 -4.71 -8.06 -13.30
N LEU A 136 -4.31 -7.84 -12.04
CA LEU A 136 -3.26 -8.58 -11.37
C LEU A 136 -3.86 -9.78 -10.60
N PRO A 137 -3.62 -11.03 -11.06
CA PRO A 137 -4.19 -12.19 -10.38
C PRO A 137 -3.48 -12.45 -9.03
N LEU A 138 -4.21 -12.45 -7.92
CA LEU A 138 -3.67 -12.78 -6.60
C LEU A 138 -3.01 -14.16 -6.55
N ASP A 139 -3.57 -15.16 -7.28
CA ASP A 139 -2.97 -16.49 -7.40
C ASP A 139 -1.54 -16.46 -7.99
N SER A 140 -1.24 -15.46 -8.82
CA SER A 140 0.10 -15.29 -9.38
C SER A 140 1.08 -14.76 -8.34
N LEU A 141 0.66 -13.84 -7.48
CA LEU A 141 1.46 -13.36 -6.35
C LEU A 141 1.74 -14.52 -5.38
N ALA A 142 0.72 -15.29 -5.01
CA ALA A 142 0.88 -16.46 -4.14
C ALA A 142 1.81 -17.54 -4.73
N LYS A 143 1.75 -17.74 -6.05
CA LYS A 143 2.56 -18.75 -6.77
C LYS A 143 4.03 -18.35 -6.94
N TYR A 144 4.30 -17.06 -7.07
CA TYR A 144 5.62 -16.53 -7.39
C TYR A 144 6.05 -15.46 -6.36
N PRO A 145 6.22 -15.82 -5.07
CA PRO A 145 6.52 -14.84 -4.02
C PRO A 145 7.82 -14.12 -4.30
N LYS A 146 7.79 -12.79 -4.25
CA LYS A 146 8.93 -11.88 -4.42
C LYS A 146 8.83 -10.77 -3.38
N TRP A 147 9.95 -10.21 -2.98
CA TRP A 147 9.93 -8.95 -2.25
C TRP A 147 9.42 -7.84 -3.15
N PHE A 148 8.25 -7.29 -2.83
CA PHE A 148 7.70 -6.10 -3.49
C PHE A 148 8.00 -4.89 -2.62
N VAL A 149 8.69 -3.87 -3.16
CA VAL A 149 9.23 -2.74 -2.40
C VAL A 149 8.70 -1.42 -2.92
N GLY A 150 8.11 -0.62 -2.04
CA GLY A 150 7.63 0.72 -2.32
C GLY A 150 6.73 1.25 -1.23
N TYR A 151 6.19 2.45 -1.41
CA TYR A 151 5.26 3.12 -0.51
C TYR A 151 4.33 4.05 -1.30
N SER A 152 3.48 4.83 -0.62
CA SER A 152 2.52 5.71 -1.31
C SER A 152 1.49 4.88 -2.09
N ASP A 153 1.24 5.18 -3.37
CA ASP A 153 0.33 4.41 -4.23
C ASP A 153 0.70 2.90 -4.33
N ILE A 154 1.95 2.54 -4.01
CA ILE A 154 2.37 1.14 -3.98
C ILE A 154 1.70 0.35 -2.84
N THR A 155 1.14 1.00 -1.83
CA THR A 155 0.31 0.38 -0.78
C THR A 155 -0.71 -0.60 -1.35
N GLY A 156 -1.31 -0.30 -2.52
CA GLY A 156 -2.24 -1.22 -3.17
C GLY A 156 -1.63 -2.57 -3.53
N TYR A 157 -0.38 -2.57 -4.02
CA TYR A 157 0.33 -3.82 -4.35
C TYR A 157 0.84 -4.54 -3.11
N LEU A 158 1.31 -3.79 -2.08
CA LEU A 158 1.74 -4.39 -0.82
C LEU A 158 0.57 -5.08 -0.13
N SER A 159 -0.61 -4.46 -0.14
CA SER A 159 -1.85 -5.07 0.32
C SER A 159 -2.19 -6.35 -0.46
N ALA A 160 -2.04 -6.34 -1.79
CA ALA A 160 -2.25 -7.52 -2.63
C ALA A 160 -1.28 -8.65 -2.30
N GLU A 161 0.00 -8.36 -2.01
CA GLU A 161 0.99 -9.35 -1.57
C GLU A 161 0.59 -9.97 -0.23
N VAL A 162 0.20 -9.16 0.76
CA VAL A 162 -0.28 -9.65 2.06
C VAL A 162 -1.51 -10.54 1.88
N ARG A 163 -2.45 -10.15 1.02
CA ARG A 163 -3.65 -10.94 0.68
C ARG A 163 -3.32 -12.25 -0.04
N ALA A 164 -2.22 -12.27 -0.80
CA ALA A 164 -1.70 -13.48 -1.44
C ALA A 164 -0.91 -14.38 -0.49
N GLY A 165 -0.69 -13.95 0.76
CA GLY A 165 0.05 -14.70 1.79
C GLY A 165 1.55 -14.44 1.79
N ASN A 166 2.00 -13.34 1.18
CA ASN A 166 3.40 -12.92 1.13
C ASN A 166 3.64 -11.71 2.02
N MET A 167 4.84 -11.58 2.55
CA MET A 167 5.34 -10.34 3.13
C MET A 167 5.83 -9.42 2.01
N ALA A 168 5.69 -8.10 2.24
CA ALA A 168 6.16 -7.06 1.33
C ALA A 168 6.82 -5.92 2.12
N ILE A 169 7.52 -5.00 1.46
CA ILE A 169 8.25 -3.93 2.16
C ILE A 169 7.68 -2.57 1.77
N HIS A 170 7.06 -1.89 2.74
CA HIS A 170 6.86 -0.45 2.67
C HIS A 170 8.20 0.23 2.92
N GLY A 171 8.75 0.94 1.94
CA GLY A 171 10.07 1.53 2.06
C GLY A 171 10.52 2.29 0.81
N ASN A 172 11.71 2.86 0.88
CA ASN A 172 12.27 3.73 -0.13
C ASN A 172 12.26 3.10 -1.54
N MET A 173 11.90 3.92 -2.53
CA MET A 173 11.90 3.57 -3.96
C MET A 173 13.11 4.19 -4.68
N CYS A 174 13.25 3.94 -5.99
CA CYS A 174 14.36 4.47 -6.80
C CYS A 174 14.51 6.01 -6.68
N GLY A 175 13.40 6.75 -6.57
CA GLY A 175 13.44 8.20 -6.37
C GLY A 175 14.30 8.57 -5.16
N ARG A 176 13.96 8.03 -3.98
CA ARG A 176 14.71 8.31 -2.76
C ARG A 176 16.13 7.76 -2.80
N LEU A 177 16.32 6.56 -3.36
CA LEU A 177 17.68 6.01 -3.54
C LEU A 177 18.53 6.90 -4.45
N SER A 178 17.93 7.50 -5.49
CA SER A 178 18.60 8.48 -6.37
C SER A 178 19.04 9.72 -5.58
N ASP A 179 18.17 10.28 -4.75
CA ASP A 179 18.41 11.53 -4.03
C ASP A 179 19.49 11.37 -2.95
N THR A 180 19.53 10.24 -2.26
CA THR A 180 20.43 9.98 -1.13
C THR A 180 21.67 9.19 -1.51
N GLY A 181 21.74 8.66 -2.72
CA GLY A 181 22.79 7.70 -3.11
C GLY A 181 22.71 6.38 -2.32
N GLY A 182 21.61 6.14 -1.61
CA GLY A 182 21.38 4.92 -0.83
C GLY A 182 22.24 4.81 0.43
N VAL A 183 22.75 5.92 0.96
CA VAL A 183 23.64 5.96 2.14
C VAL A 183 22.95 6.47 3.40
N ASP A 184 21.74 6.97 3.30
CA ASP A 184 20.91 7.33 4.43
C ASP A 184 20.44 6.09 5.21
N GLN A 185 20.21 6.26 6.49
CA GLN A 185 19.92 5.13 7.38
C GLN A 185 18.69 4.32 6.97
N PRO A 186 17.55 4.92 6.56
CA PRO A 186 16.41 4.15 6.06
C PRO A 186 16.74 3.30 4.82
N SER A 187 17.54 3.81 3.89
CA SER A 187 17.98 3.06 2.71
C SER A 187 18.91 1.90 3.08
N LEU A 188 19.82 2.09 4.06
CA LEU A 188 20.68 1.02 4.56
C LEU A 188 19.87 -0.07 5.28
N TRP A 189 18.86 0.30 6.07
CA TRP A 189 17.94 -0.68 6.66
C TRP A 189 17.13 -1.44 5.62
N LEU A 190 16.68 -0.78 4.54
CA LEU A 190 16.01 -1.45 3.43
C LEU A 190 16.91 -2.50 2.77
N ARG A 191 18.17 -2.14 2.50
CA ARG A 191 19.17 -3.10 1.98
C ARG A 191 19.30 -4.30 2.94
N ASP A 192 19.46 -4.04 4.22
CA ASP A 192 19.67 -5.06 5.23
C ASP A 192 18.43 -5.96 5.39
N MET A 193 17.22 -5.39 5.36
CA MET A 193 15.96 -6.15 5.35
C MET A 193 15.86 -7.09 4.15
N LEU A 194 16.18 -6.60 2.95
CA LEU A 194 16.23 -7.45 1.75
C LEU A 194 17.18 -8.63 1.89
N MET A 195 18.24 -8.49 2.69
CA MET A 195 19.23 -9.50 2.99
C MET A 195 18.93 -10.31 4.28
N GLY A 196 17.75 -10.14 4.88
CA GLY A 196 17.31 -10.89 6.05
C GLY A 196 17.81 -10.35 7.40
N LYS A 197 18.32 -9.13 7.44
CA LYS A 197 18.77 -8.49 8.68
C LYS A 197 17.73 -7.46 9.12
N MET A 198 17.01 -7.77 10.18
CA MET A 198 15.96 -6.89 10.70
C MET A 198 16.55 -5.83 11.62
N PRO A 199 16.14 -4.55 11.46
CA PRO A 199 16.46 -3.51 12.43
C PRO A 199 15.65 -3.69 13.72
N HIS A 200 16.21 -3.20 14.81
CA HIS A 200 15.45 -2.83 15.99
C HIS A 200 15.17 -1.34 15.91
N TYR A 201 13.91 -0.95 15.90
CA TYR A 201 13.55 0.47 15.91
C TYR A 201 13.33 0.96 17.33
N GLU A 202 13.99 2.07 17.66
CA GLU A 202 13.73 2.85 18.85
C GLU A 202 13.59 4.31 18.44
N VAL A 203 12.43 4.90 18.75
CA VAL A 203 12.12 6.30 18.44
C VAL A 203 11.66 7.02 19.71
N PRO A 204 11.84 8.35 19.79
CA PRO A 204 11.34 9.13 20.92
C PRO A 204 9.85 8.95 21.13
N GLY A 205 9.41 9.03 22.39
CA GLY A 205 7.99 9.06 22.71
C GLY A 205 7.33 10.37 22.26
N HIS A 206 6.01 10.31 22.08
CA HIS A 206 5.19 11.46 21.71
C HIS A 206 4.15 11.74 22.82
N GLU A 207 3.75 13.00 23.00
CA GLU A 207 2.80 13.41 24.05
C GLU A 207 1.43 12.70 23.96
N TYR A 208 0.98 12.41 22.73
CA TYR A 208 -0.27 11.67 22.47
C TYR A 208 -0.14 10.15 22.61
N ASN A 209 1.04 9.58 22.88
CA ASN A 209 1.19 8.13 22.99
C ASN A 209 0.24 7.51 24.02
N HIS A 210 -0.47 6.46 23.61
CA HIS A 210 -1.20 5.57 24.50
C HIS A 210 -0.29 4.39 24.84
N THR A 211 0.14 4.30 26.09
CA THR A 211 1.17 3.36 26.51
C THR A 211 0.66 1.91 26.54
N GLY A 212 1.52 0.97 26.24
CA GLY A 212 1.24 -0.45 26.27
C GLY A 212 2.13 -1.25 25.34
N THR A 213 1.98 -2.56 25.36
CA THR A 213 2.70 -3.48 24.47
C THR A 213 1.71 -4.33 23.71
N ALA A 214 1.92 -4.50 22.43
CA ALA A 214 1.15 -5.40 21.59
C ALA A 214 2.05 -6.17 20.63
N SER A 215 1.61 -7.39 20.29
CA SER A 215 2.23 -8.19 19.23
C SER A 215 1.16 -8.55 18.21
N GLY A 216 1.53 -8.55 16.93
CA GLY A 216 0.61 -8.83 15.84
C GLY A 216 1.27 -8.68 14.49
N ILE A 217 0.53 -8.96 13.43
CA ILE A 217 0.96 -8.77 12.06
C ILE A 217 0.88 -7.28 11.73
N LEU A 218 1.98 -6.70 11.27
CA LEU A 218 2.05 -5.32 10.82
C LEU A 218 1.48 -5.21 9.40
N ILE A 219 0.47 -4.38 9.23
CA ILE A 219 -0.11 -4.01 7.92
C ILE A 219 -0.46 -2.53 7.93
N GLY A 220 -0.49 -1.91 6.77
CA GLY A 220 -0.88 -0.49 6.71
C GLY A 220 -0.43 0.23 5.45
N GLY A 221 -0.03 1.49 5.59
CA GLY A 221 0.44 2.36 4.52
C GLY A 221 -0.39 3.60 4.32
N ASN A 222 -0.47 4.08 3.07
CA ASN A 222 -1.19 5.30 2.73
C ASN A 222 -2.71 5.12 2.87
N MET A 223 -3.33 5.96 3.71
CA MET A 223 -4.75 5.85 4.05
C MET A 223 -5.67 6.03 2.85
N CYS A 224 -5.36 6.95 1.96
CA CYS A 224 -6.15 7.18 0.75
C CYS A 224 -6.17 5.92 -0.13
N VAL A 225 -5.00 5.32 -0.34
CA VAL A 225 -4.83 4.16 -1.22
C VAL A 225 -5.54 2.92 -0.67
N TYR A 226 -5.40 2.59 0.61
CA TYR A 226 -6.14 1.44 1.12
C TYR A 226 -7.65 1.71 1.23
N GLY A 227 -8.07 2.97 1.34
CA GLY A 227 -9.47 3.36 1.19
C GLY A 227 -10.04 3.03 -0.18
N ASP A 228 -9.26 3.23 -1.24
CA ASP A 228 -9.64 2.94 -2.63
C ASP A 228 -9.80 1.44 -2.92
N ILE A 229 -9.09 0.57 -2.20
CA ILE A 229 -9.16 -0.89 -2.37
C ILE A 229 -10.06 -1.57 -1.34
N ALA A 230 -10.69 -0.80 -0.46
CA ALA A 230 -11.57 -1.34 0.58
C ALA A 230 -12.68 -2.22 0.02
N ASP A 231 -12.99 -3.32 0.72
CA ASP A 231 -13.99 -4.32 0.34
C ASP A 231 -13.74 -5.02 -1.00
N THR A 232 -12.52 -4.89 -1.56
CA THR A 232 -12.08 -5.64 -2.73
C THR A 232 -11.29 -6.90 -2.33
N PRO A 233 -10.99 -7.82 -3.26
CA PRO A 233 -10.11 -8.95 -2.97
C PRO A 233 -8.70 -8.57 -2.50
N TYR A 234 -8.28 -7.34 -2.77
CA TYR A 234 -6.93 -6.81 -2.46
C TYR A 234 -6.86 -6.14 -1.07
N ASP A 235 -7.98 -5.99 -0.38
CA ASP A 235 -8.09 -5.31 0.90
C ASP A 235 -7.53 -6.14 2.05
N PHE A 236 -6.38 -5.78 2.61
CA PHE A 236 -5.81 -6.44 3.79
C PHE A 236 -6.59 -6.14 5.09
N LEU A 237 -7.49 -5.14 5.10
CA LEU A 237 -8.42 -4.86 6.18
C LEU A 237 -9.77 -5.57 6.02
N ASP A 238 -9.89 -6.53 5.08
CA ASP A 238 -11.06 -7.38 4.94
C ASP A 238 -11.29 -8.18 6.23
N ARG A 239 -12.55 -8.22 6.69
CA ARG A 239 -12.94 -8.89 7.94
C ARG A 239 -12.46 -10.34 8.04
N ARG A 240 -12.45 -11.07 6.91
CA ARG A 240 -11.98 -12.46 6.86
C ARG A 240 -10.49 -12.60 7.15
N PHE A 241 -9.70 -11.56 6.88
CA PHE A 241 -8.29 -11.52 7.23
C PHE A 241 -8.08 -11.03 8.66
N ILE A 242 -8.63 -9.87 9.03
CA ILE A 242 -8.40 -9.27 10.35
C ILE A 242 -9.07 -10.04 11.50
N ASP A 243 -10.18 -10.76 11.26
CA ASP A 243 -10.79 -11.63 12.28
C ASP A 243 -9.95 -12.90 12.57
N GLY A 244 -9.01 -13.25 11.69
CA GLY A 244 -8.12 -14.41 11.83
C GLY A 244 -6.74 -14.10 12.42
N HIS A 245 -6.41 -12.82 12.60
CA HIS A 245 -5.06 -12.39 12.98
C HIS A 245 -5.10 -11.29 14.04
N ASP A 246 -4.10 -11.25 14.90
CA ASP A 246 -3.81 -10.06 15.71
C ASP A 246 -3.10 -9.04 14.82
N ILE A 247 -3.69 -7.86 14.66
CA ILE A 247 -3.22 -6.84 13.72
C ILE A 247 -2.63 -5.65 14.45
N ILE A 248 -1.47 -5.19 14.01
CA ILE A 248 -0.92 -3.86 14.28
C ILE A 248 -1.07 -3.07 12.99
N LEU A 249 -1.92 -2.05 13.03
CA LEU A 249 -2.17 -1.18 11.87
C LEU A 249 -1.21 0.00 11.90
N PHE A 250 -0.49 0.27 10.81
CA PHE A 250 0.18 1.55 10.64
C PHE A 250 -0.52 2.38 9.56
N ILE A 251 -0.55 3.68 9.77
CA ILE A 251 -1.19 4.65 8.88
C ILE A 251 -0.26 5.82 8.62
N GLU A 252 -0.23 6.28 7.39
CA GLU A 252 0.46 7.50 6.99
C GLU A 252 -0.35 8.21 5.90
N GLU A 253 -0.11 9.50 5.68
CA GLU A 253 -0.78 10.28 4.66
C GLU A 253 0.05 11.48 4.21
N VAL A 254 -0.24 12.00 3.01
CA VAL A 254 0.44 13.17 2.47
C VAL A 254 -0.55 14.15 1.83
N GLU A 255 -0.42 15.43 2.19
CA GLU A 255 -1.13 16.57 1.57
C GLU A 255 -2.67 16.49 1.60
N GLU A 256 -3.25 15.57 2.38
CA GLU A 256 -4.70 15.46 2.49
C GLU A 256 -5.29 16.48 3.47
N PRO A 257 -6.43 17.09 3.13
CA PRO A 257 -7.15 17.96 4.06
C PRO A 257 -7.80 17.14 5.17
N TYR A 258 -7.94 17.72 6.36
CA TYR A 258 -8.54 17.06 7.53
C TYR A 258 -9.92 16.46 7.26
N SER A 259 -10.72 17.08 6.39
CA SER A 259 -12.02 16.51 6.00
C SER A 259 -11.93 15.18 5.25
N ARG A 260 -10.80 14.91 4.59
CA ARG A 260 -10.53 13.63 3.96
C ARG A 260 -10.03 12.61 4.99
N ILE A 261 -9.10 13.04 5.85
CA ILE A 261 -8.60 12.23 6.97
C ILE A 261 -9.75 11.80 7.87
N ASP A 262 -10.68 12.72 8.22
CA ASP A 262 -11.93 12.41 8.94
C ASP A 262 -12.70 11.25 8.28
N ARG A 263 -13.01 11.38 6.99
CA ARG A 263 -13.76 10.35 6.28
C ARG A 263 -13.05 9.00 6.26
N MET A 264 -11.72 9.00 6.13
CA MET A 264 -10.93 7.78 6.16
C MET A 264 -10.97 7.12 7.54
N PHE A 265 -10.88 7.89 8.63
CA PHE A 265 -11.07 7.35 9.98
C PHE A 265 -12.50 6.86 10.22
N GLN A 266 -13.52 7.64 9.81
CA GLN A 266 -14.92 7.19 9.89
C GLN A 266 -15.15 5.89 9.12
N HIS A 267 -14.49 5.71 7.97
CA HIS A 267 -14.56 4.49 7.21
C HIS A 267 -13.97 3.29 7.98
N LEU A 268 -12.81 3.45 8.61
CA LEU A 268 -12.21 2.41 9.47
C LEU A 268 -13.13 2.06 10.66
N ILE A 269 -13.72 3.07 11.30
CA ILE A 269 -14.63 2.90 12.43
C ILE A 269 -15.90 2.18 12.00
N LEU A 270 -16.57 2.63 10.94
CA LEU A 270 -17.81 2.04 10.43
C LEU A 270 -17.63 0.60 9.95
N ARG A 271 -16.46 0.25 9.45
CA ARG A 271 -16.10 -1.13 9.10
C ARG A 271 -15.76 -1.99 10.32
N GLY A 272 -15.65 -1.39 11.52
CA GLY A 272 -15.25 -2.07 12.75
C GLY A 272 -13.80 -2.53 12.76
N VAL A 273 -12.93 -1.89 11.95
CA VAL A 273 -11.49 -2.20 11.92
C VAL A 273 -10.85 -1.80 13.23
N MET A 274 -11.19 -0.61 13.75
CA MET A 274 -10.63 -0.09 14.98
C MET A 274 -10.91 -0.97 16.22
N ASP A 275 -12.03 -1.70 16.23
CA ASP A 275 -12.38 -2.65 17.31
C ASP A 275 -11.57 -3.96 17.25
N LYS A 276 -10.84 -4.21 16.15
CA LYS A 276 -10.15 -5.48 15.89
C LYS A 276 -8.64 -5.40 16.00
N ILE A 277 -8.06 -4.23 15.75
CA ILE A 277 -6.62 -4.05 15.82
C ILE A 277 -6.11 -4.11 17.28
N LYS A 278 -4.88 -4.56 17.44
CA LYS A 278 -4.21 -4.68 18.75
C LYS A 278 -3.38 -3.45 19.10
N ALA A 279 -2.94 -2.71 18.10
CA ALA A 279 -2.26 -1.43 18.25
C ALA A 279 -2.38 -0.60 16.97
N LEU A 280 -2.17 0.71 17.11
CA LEU A 280 -2.10 1.65 16.00
C LEU A 280 -0.74 2.36 16.00
N VAL A 281 -0.09 2.39 14.85
CA VAL A 281 1.11 3.18 14.58
C VAL A 281 0.71 4.34 13.68
N VAL A 282 0.61 5.54 14.24
CA VAL A 282 0.39 6.77 13.48
C VAL A 282 1.76 7.26 12.99
N GLY A 283 1.97 7.12 11.69
CA GLY A 283 3.18 7.57 11.00
C GLY A 283 3.15 9.06 10.69
N ARG A 284 3.81 9.45 9.61
CA ARG A 284 3.87 10.83 9.14
C ARG A 284 2.59 11.21 8.41
N PHE A 285 2.15 12.45 8.61
CA PHE A 285 1.05 13.10 7.90
C PHE A 285 1.58 14.38 7.25
N ASP A 286 2.45 14.16 6.26
CA ASP A 286 3.25 15.21 5.64
C ASP A 286 2.37 16.16 4.83
N GLY A 287 2.51 17.48 5.07
CA GLY A 287 1.71 18.49 4.37
C GLY A 287 0.21 18.52 4.73
N CYS A 288 -0.26 17.66 5.63
CA CYS A 288 -1.62 17.66 6.14
C CYS A 288 -1.80 18.82 7.13
N LYS A 289 -2.29 19.97 6.62
CA LYS A 289 -2.35 21.20 7.39
C LYS A 289 -3.53 21.21 8.37
N PRO A 290 -3.32 21.66 9.63
CA PRO A 290 -4.38 21.79 10.62
C PRO A 290 -5.56 22.62 10.09
N SER A 291 -6.79 22.15 10.35
CA SER A 291 -7.97 22.95 10.18
C SER A 291 -8.26 23.78 11.44
N ARG A 292 -9.22 24.71 11.36
CA ARG A 292 -9.56 25.56 12.50
C ARG A 292 -9.92 24.72 13.73
N GLY A 293 -9.28 25.04 14.87
CA GLY A 293 -9.56 24.43 16.16
C GLY A 293 -8.58 23.34 16.59
N TYR A 294 -7.72 22.85 15.68
CA TYR A 294 -6.66 21.87 16.01
C TYR A 294 -5.28 22.47 15.89
N ASN A 295 -4.40 22.12 16.81
CA ASN A 295 -2.99 22.56 16.81
C ASN A 295 -2.13 21.65 15.92
N SER A 296 -2.51 20.38 15.79
CA SER A 296 -1.78 19.39 14.98
C SER A 296 -2.73 18.35 14.40
N VAL A 297 -2.25 17.62 13.39
CA VAL A 297 -2.97 16.46 12.87
C VAL A 297 -3.07 15.34 13.92
N PHE A 298 -2.11 15.23 14.81
CA PHE A 298 -2.09 14.22 15.86
C PHE A 298 -3.16 14.47 16.93
N GLU A 299 -3.38 15.74 17.31
CA GLU A 299 -4.50 16.13 18.15
C GLU A 299 -5.85 15.74 17.52
N PHE A 300 -6.00 15.99 16.23
CA PHE A 300 -7.18 15.62 15.46
C PHE A 300 -7.39 14.11 15.40
N ILE A 301 -6.32 13.33 15.14
CA ILE A 301 -6.39 11.87 15.10
C ILE A 301 -6.72 11.30 16.47
N ASP A 302 -6.17 11.86 17.55
CA ASP A 302 -6.39 11.37 18.92
C ASP A 302 -7.87 11.40 19.32
N GLU A 303 -8.65 12.35 18.82
CA GLU A 303 -10.10 12.38 19.08
C GLU A 303 -10.83 11.11 18.59
N TYR A 304 -10.39 10.52 17.49
CA TYR A 304 -11.00 9.28 16.93
C TYR A 304 -10.51 8.02 17.64
N VAL A 305 -9.25 8.00 18.05
CA VAL A 305 -8.62 6.76 18.54
C VAL A 305 -8.57 6.66 20.06
N LYS A 306 -8.71 7.78 20.77
CA LYS A 306 -8.75 7.84 22.23
C LYS A 306 -9.77 6.90 22.91
N PRO A 307 -10.95 6.63 22.33
CA PRO A 307 -11.90 5.68 22.93
C PRO A 307 -11.41 4.22 22.95
N TYR A 308 -10.42 3.88 22.12
CA TYR A 308 -9.91 2.51 22.03
C TYR A 308 -8.81 2.29 23.05
N ASN A 309 -8.95 1.24 23.86
CA ASN A 309 -7.98 0.90 24.90
C ASN A 309 -6.87 -0.01 24.34
N ILE A 310 -6.10 0.52 23.38
CA ILE A 310 -4.98 -0.16 22.71
C ILE A 310 -3.73 0.72 22.76
N PRO A 311 -2.52 0.14 22.65
CA PRO A 311 -1.31 0.93 22.46
C PRO A 311 -1.37 1.72 21.15
N ILE A 312 -1.02 3.02 21.21
CA ILE A 312 -0.97 3.89 20.04
C ILE A 312 0.32 4.69 20.11
N CYS A 313 1.15 4.65 19.10
CA CYS A 313 2.27 5.57 18.96
C CYS A 313 2.01 6.59 17.86
N TYR A 314 2.52 7.80 18.06
CA TYR A 314 2.40 8.91 17.13
C TYR A 314 3.76 9.32 16.60
N ASP A 315 3.75 9.91 15.42
CA ASP A 315 4.93 10.44 14.75
C ASP A 315 6.02 9.39 14.49
N PHE A 316 5.59 8.12 14.34
CA PHE A 316 6.52 7.07 13.94
C PHE A 316 7.07 7.38 12.55
N PRO A 317 8.38 7.26 12.31
CA PRO A 317 9.02 7.74 11.07
C PRO A 317 8.75 6.81 9.87
N VAL A 318 7.49 6.62 9.51
CA VAL A 318 7.01 5.93 8.32
C VAL A 318 6.05 6.85 7.57
N GLY A 319 6.26 7.06 6.26
CA GLY A 319 5.44 7.98 5.46
C GLY A 319 6.19 8.63 4.31
N HIS A 320 5.83 9.90 4.00
CA HIS A 320 6.38 10.65 2.87
C HIS A 320 7.48 11.64 3.25
N ASP A 321 7.88 11.70 4.52
CA ASP A 321 9.00 12.56 4.94
C ASP A 321 10.27 12.17 4.17
N GLU A 322 10.83 13.13 3.46
CA GLU A 322 12.03 12.91 2.64
C GLU A 322 13.25 12.47 3.47
N SER A 323 13.27 12.76 4.77
CA SER A 323 14.41 12.46 5.64
C SER A 323 14.31 11.13 6.36
N TRP A 324 13.06 10.68 6.68
CA TRP A 324 12.83 9.59 7.64
C TRP A 324 11.67 8.69 7.23
N ASN A 325 11.81 7.92 6.17
CA ASN A 325 10.86 6.84 5.85
C ASN A 325 11.48 5.49 6.22
N TYR A 326 11.25 5.05 7.46
CA TYR A 326 11.75 3.76 7.95
C TYR A 326 11.08 2.62 7.20
N PRO A 327 11.84 1.69 6.60
CA PRO A 327 11.23 0.55 5.95
C PRO A 327 10.56 -0.36 6.96
N VAL A 328 9.35 -0.81 6.66
CA VAL A 328 8.63 -1.79 7.47
C VAL A 328 8.16 -2.95 6.61
N ILE A 329 8.10 -4.16 7.21
CA ILE A 329 7.64 -5.36 6.51
C ILE A 329 6.17 -5.58 6.80
N GLU A 330 5.34 -5.37 5.81
CA GLU A 330 3.92 -5.72 5.86
C GLU A 330 3.74 -7.24 5.83
N GLY A 331 2.79 -7.71 6.62
CA GLY A 331 2.59 -9.15 6.80
C GLY A 331 3.52 -9.80 7.83
N CYS A 332 4.51 -9.08 8.36
CA CYS A 332 5.44 -9.59 9.36
C CYS A 332 4.84 -9.47 10.77
N PRO A 333 4.93 -10.51 11.61
CA PRO A 333 4.69 -10.37 13.03
C PRO A 333 5.70 -9.41 13.66
N VAL A 334 5.20 -8.45 14.44
CA VAL A 334 6.03 -7.48 15.17
C VAL A 334 5.61 -7.40 16.62
N THR A 335 6.53 -6.92 17.48
CA THR A 335 6.23 -6.49 18.84
C THR A 335 6.43 -4.99 18.92
N LEU A 336 5.37 -4.27 19.26
CA LEU A 336 5.36 -2.82 19.48
C LEU A 336 5.26 -2.56 20.99
N ASN A 337 6.21 -1.80 21.53
CA ASN A 337 6.14 -1.31 22.90
C ASN A 337 6.11 0.21 22.92
N VAL A 338 5.05 0.78 23.46
CA VAL A 338 4.81 2.22 23.52
C VAL A 338 4.92 2.70 24.95
N THR A 339 5.85 3.60 25.22
CA THR A 339 5.96 4.32 26.48
C THR A 339 5.83 5.84 26.24
N LYS A 340 5.85 6.62 27.31
CA LYS A 340 5.89 8.09 27.18
C LYS A 340 7.26 8.61 26.72
N GLU A 341 8.31 7.88 27.03
CA GLU A 341 9.70 8.24 26.74
C GLU A 341 10.14 7.78 25.36
N LYS A 342 9.72 6.58 24.98
CA LYS A 342 10.14 5.95 23.71
C LYS A 342 9.15 4.92 23.20
N VAL A 343 9.26 4.64 21.91
CA VAL A 343 8.57 3.53 21.23
C VAL A 343 9.62 2.60 20.65
N THR A 344 9.42 1.28 20.82
CA THR A 344 10.26 0.28 20.15
C THR A 344 9.42 -0.63 19.27
N MET A 345 9.98 -1.05 18.13
CA MET A 345 9.38 -2.04 17.24
C MET A 345 10.41 -3.09 16.83
N ASP A 346 10.07 -4.35 17.07
CA ASP A 346 10.87 -5.53 16.73
C ASP A 346 10.15 -6.42 15.72
N PHE A 347 10.85 -6.85 14.68
CA PHE A 347 10.33 -7.76 13.67
C PHE A 347 10.60 -9.21 14.08
N ASN A 348 9.53 -10.01 14.24
CA ASN A 348 9.57 -11.39 14.72
C ASN A 348 9.37 -12.36 13.54
N LEU A 349 10.35 -12.42 12.63
CA LEU A 349 10.28 -13.35 11.50
C LEU A 349 10.16 -14.80 12.00
N PRO A 350 9.24 -15.59 11.46
CA PRO A 350 9.20 -17.02 11.77
C PRO A 350 10.48 -17.70 11.24
N ASN A 351 11.03 -18.58 12.07
CA ASN A 351 12.22 -19.40 11.75
C ASN A 351 12.00 -20.30 10.54
#